data_ff49af5363cd422f9343a6b41ca7845d
#
_entry.id   ff49af5363cd422f9343a6b41ca7845d
#
_cell.length_a   1.000
_cell.length_b   1.000
_cell.length_c   1.000
_cell.angle_alpha   90.00
_cell.angle_beta   90.00
_cell.angle_gamma   90.00
#
_symmetry.space_group_name_H-M   'P 1'
#
loop_
_entity.id
_entity.type
_entity.pdbx_description
1 polymer ?
#
loop_
_entity_poly.entity_id
_entity_poly.type
_entity_poly.pdbx_seq_one_letter_code
_entity_poly.pdbx_strand_id
1 'polypeptide(L)'
;RGLGDVYKRQILDPRTLAKMLDLVDVNDSELVLDVGSAFGYSAAIIAHLAEAVVALESEDKPANEMQTALIEHDIDNVIVERGPLHQGAPSHAPYDVIFIQGGIELVTDKILSQLKDGGRMVAIFMEGPLGRVKIGYKLNDEISWRFGFNAAAPVLDCFRKELTFTL
;
A
#
# COMPACT_ATOMS: atom_id res chain seq x y z
N ARG A 1 28.27 0.78 -1.24
CA ARG A 1 26.91 0.40 -1.33
C ARG A 1 26.07 1.58 -1.77
N GLY A 2 25.46 1.49 -2.73
CA GLY A 2 24.89 2.64 -3.32
C GLY A 2 23.43 2.47 -3.65
N LEU A 3 23.11 3.01 -4.76
CA LEU A 3 21.76 3.03 -5.29
C LEU A 3 21.09 1.66 -5.34
N GLY A 4 21.86 0.56 -5.44
CA GLY A 4 21.32 -0.79 -5.51
C GLY A 4 20.48 -1.23 -4.30
N ASP A 5 20.79 -0.72 -3.11
CA ASP A 5 20.01 -1.09 -1.91
C ASP A 5 18.76 -0.25 -1.74
N VAL A 6 18.82 1.00 -2.16
CA VAL A 6 17.64 1.88 -2.17
C VAL A 6 16.62 1.39 -3.19
N TYR A 7 17.08 0.86 -4.31
CA TYR A 7 16.20 0.38 -5.39
C TYR A 7 15.83 -1.10 -5.28
N LYS A 8 16.32 -1.82 -4.27
CA LYS A 8 15.89 -3.19 -4.00
C LYS A 8 14.44 -3.28 -3.55
N ARG A 9 13.90 -2.21 -2.98
CA ARG A 9 12.48 -2.11 -2.78
C ARG A 9 11.85 -1.72 -4.11
N GLN A 10 11.40 -2.71 -4.83
CA GLN A 10 10.93 -2.54 -6.17
C GLN A 10 9.53 -1.94 -6.22
N ILE A 11 9.35 -1.07 -7.19
CA ILE A 11 8.02 -0.62 -7.60
C ILE A 11 7.28 -1.84 -8.16
N LEU A 12 6.01 -1.99 -7.80
CA LEU A 12 5.19 -3.07 -8.35
C LEU A 12 5.15 -3.00 -9.87
N ASP A 13 5.13 -4.17 -10.50
CA ASP A 13 4.87 -4.28 -11.93
C ASP A 13 3.60 -3.49 -12.26
N PRO A 14 3.66 -2.58 -13.26
CA PRO A 14 2.48 -1.79 -13.65
C PRO A 14 1.25 -2.62 -13.97
N ARG A 15 1.45 -3.81 -14.51
CA ARG A 15 0.36 -4.74 -14.80
C ARG A 15 -0.33 -5.24 -13.54
N THR A 16 0.45 -5.54 -12.51
CA THR A 16 -0.06 -5.95 -11.21
C THR A 16 -0.84 -4.81 -10.55
N LEU A 17 -0.28 -3.60 -10.57
CA LEU A 17 -0.96 -2.42 -10.03
C LEU A 17 -2.29 -2.17 -10.75
N ALA A 18 -2.29 -2.25 -12.08
CA ALA A 18 -3.52 -2.05 -12.86
C ALA A 18 -4.61 -3.05 -12.49
N LYS A 19 -4.24 -4.32 -12.27
CA LYS A 19 -5.19 -5.36 -11.84
C LYS A 19 -5.68 -5.14 -10.41
N MET A 20 -4.82 -4.65 -9.52
CA MET A 20 -5.22 -4.31 -8.15
C MET A 20 -6.21 -3.15 -8.16
N LEU A 21 -5.98 -2.13 -8.97
CA LEU A 21 -6.88 -0.99 -9.13
C LEU A 21 -8.25 -1.43 -9.65
N ASP A 22 -8.26 -2.31 -10.64
CA ASP A 22 -9.48 -2.86 -11.21
C ASP A 22 -10.27 -3.65 -10.16
N LEU A 23 -9.56 -4.46 -9.35
CA LEU A 23 -10.17 -5.27 -8.29
C LEU A 23 -10.81 -4.42 -7.20
N VAL A 24 -10.17 -3.33 -6.82
CA VAL A 24 -10.60 -2.46 -5.71
C VAL A 24 -11.68 -1.47 -6.15
N ASP A 25 -11.63 -1.03 -7.39
CA ASP A 25 -12.59 -0.09 -7.98
C ASP A 25 -12.76 1.19 -7.14
N VAL A 26 -11.66 1.96 -7.06
CA VAL A 26 -11.64 3.24 -6.34
C VAL A 26 -12.56 4.25 -7.02
N ASN A 27 -13.35 4.97 -6.24
CA ASN A 27 -14.20 6.04 -6.77
C ASN A 27 -13.74 7.43 -6.31
N ASP A 28 -14.28 8.46 -6.94
CA ASP A 28 -13.84 9.84 -6.80
C ASP A 28 -14.24 10.52 -5.49
N SER A 29 -14.98 9.84 -4.64
CA SER A 29 -15.33 10.34 -3.30
C SER A 29 -14.52 9.67 -2.18
N GLU A 30 -13.59 8.80 -2.51
CA GLU A 30 -12.89 7.98 -1.53
C GLU A 30 -11.52 8.52 -1.16
N LEU A 31 -11.15 8.31 0.12
CA LEU A 31 -9.83 8.56 0.67
C LEU A 31 -9.04 7.27 0.68
N VAL A 32 -7.87 7.28 0.07
CA VAL A 32 -7.02 6.09 -0.10
C VAL A 32 -5.72 6.25 0.66
N LEU A 33 -5.31 5.21 1.39
CA LEU A 33 -3.96 5.08 1.94
C LEU A 33 -3.15 4.18 1.00
N ASP A 34 -2.04 4.71 0.49
CA ASP A 34 -1.10 4.00 -0.36
C ASP A 34 0.18 3.73 0.44
N VAL A 35 0.33 2.51 0.94
CA VAL A 35 1.45 2.11 1.80
C VAL A 35 2.62 1.64 0.96
N GLY A 36 3.77 2.31 1.11
CA GLY A 36 4.96 2.00 0.33
C GLY A 36 4.95 2.65 -1.04
N SER A 37 4.54 3.89 -1.10
CA SER A 37 4.37 4.63 -2.37
C SER A 37 5.67 4.85 -3.14
N ALA A 38 6.81 4.67 -2.51
CA ALA A 38 8.14 4.85 -3.10
C ALA A 38 8.25 6.24 -3.77
N PHE A 39 8.48 6.27 -5.07
CA PHE A 39 8.64 7.52 -5.83
C PHE A 39 7.32 8.16 -6.26
N GLY A 40 6.18 7.59 -5.86
CA GLY A 40 4.87 8.19 -6.06
C GLY A 40 4.12 7.77 -7.31
N TYR A 41 4.64 6.79 -8.05
CA TYR A 41 3.97 6.31 -9.28
C TYR A 41 2.56 5.79 -8.99
N SER A 42 2.42 4.92 -7.99
CA SER A 42 1.10 4.39 -7.59
C SER A 42 0.19 5.48 -7.04
N ALA A 43 0.72 6.34 -6.18
CA ALA A 43 -0.05 7.44 -5.60
C ALA A 43 -0.60 8.39 -6.66
N ALA A 44 0.21 8.70 -7.69
CA ALA A 44 -0.21 9.57 -8.78
C ALA A 44 -1.37 8.96 -9.58
N ILE A 45 -1.29 7.66 -9.87
CA ILE A 45 -2.37 6.95 -10.59
C ILE A 45 -3.63 6.92 -9.75
N ILE A 46 -3.53 6.56 -8.47
CA ILE A 46 -4.69 6.50 -7.57
C ILE A 46 -5.30 7.89 -7.40
N ALA A 47 -4.50 8.95 -7.38
CA ALA A 47 -4.97 10.31 -7.25
C ALA A 47 -5.92 10.75 -8.37
N HIS A 48 -5.77 10.19 -9.56
CA HIS A 48 -6.69 10.45 -10.66
C HIS A 48 -8.05 9.78 -10.48
N LEU A 49 -8.15 8.78 -9.60
CA LEU A 49 -9.36 7.99 -9.37
C LEU A 49 -10.07 8.37 -8.08
N ALA A 50 -9.31 8.80 -7.07
CA ALA A 50 -9.78 9.06 -5.71
C ALA A 50 -10.03 10.55 -5.46
N GLU A 51 -10.71 10.86 -4.37
CA GLU A 51 -10.80 12.24 -3.88
C GLU A 51 -9.43 12.71 -3.38
N ALA A 52 -8.78 11.89 -2.58
CA ALA A 52 -7.45 12.17 -2.05
C ALA A 52 -6.70 10.89 -1.72
N VAL A 53 -5.38 10.99 -1.71
CA VAL A 53 -4.48 9.88 -1.39
C VAL A 53 -3.52 10.34 -0.30
N VAL A 54 -3.35 9.49 0.72
CA VAL A 54 -2.24 9.61 1.65
C VAL A 54 -1.18 8.61 1.22
N ALA A 55 -0.05 9.11 0.77
CA ALA A 55 1.06 8.30 0.27
C ALA A 55 2.10 8.14 1.37
N LEU A 56 2.17 6.94 1.95
CA LEU A 56 3.09 6.64 3.04
C LEU A 56 4.37 6.03 2.49
N GLU A 57 5.48 6.65 2.84
CA GLU A 57 6.81 6.21 2.46
C GLU A 57 7.76 6.30 3.64
N SER A 58 8.57 5.25 3.87
CA SER A 58 9.49 5.18 5.00
C SER A 58 10.85 5.82 4.72
N GLU A 59 11.25 5.91 3.46
CA GLU A 59 12.56 6.40 3.07
C GLU A 59 12.53 7.86 2.65
N ASP A 60 13.54 8.65 3.10
CA ASP A 60 13.63 10.08 2.82
C ASP A 60 13.72 10.40 1.33
N LYS A 61 14.62 9.73 0.64
CA LYS A 61 14.91 10.06 -0.74
C LYS A 61 13.71 9.84 -1.66
N PRO A 62 13.08 8.65 -1.70
CA PRO A 62 11.88 8.49 -2.51
C PRO A 62 10.75 9.41 -2.10
N ALA A 63 10.55 9.65 -0.80
CA ALA A 63 9.51 10.57 -0.35
C ALA A 63 9.73 12.00 -0.86
N ASN A 64 10.95 12.49 -0.82
CA ASN A 64 11.29 13.83 -1.32
C ASN A 64 11.13 13.91 -2.85
N GLU A 65 11.56 12.89 -3.57
CA GLU A 65 11.39 12.83 -5.02
C GLU A 65 9.92 12.73 -5.42
N MET A 66 9.12 12.00 -4.67
CA MET A 66 7.68 11.93 -4.85
C MET A 66 7.04 13.31 -4.69
N GLN A 67 7.39 14.04 -3.63
CA GLN A 67 6.87 15.38 -3.39
C GLN A 67 7.16 16.31 -4.56
N THR A 68 8.39 16.27 -5.07
CA THR A 68 8.82 17.06 -6.23
C THR A 68 8.02 16.69 -7.49
N ALA A 69 7.90 15.39 -7.77
CA ALA A 69 7.18 14.91 -8.95
C ALA A 69 5.70 15.29 -8.92
N LEU A 70 5.06 15.21 -7.76
CA LEU A 70 3.66 15.59 -7.61
C LEU A 70 3.45 17.07 -7.92
N ILE A 71 4.36 17.92 -7.46
CA ILE A 71 4.31 19.36 -7.75
C ILE A 71 4.53 19.61 -9.25
N GLU A 72 5.52 18.97 -9.85
CA GLU A 72 5.84 19.13 -11.28
C GLU A 72 4.68 18.72 -12.19
N HIS A 73 3.91 17.72 -11.78
CA HIS A 73 2.78 17.20 -12.57
C HIS A 73 1.42 17.77 -12.14
N ASP A 74 1.41 18.83 -11.32
CA ASP A 74 0.20 19.49 -10.85
C ASP A 74 -0.80 18.54 -10.16
N ILE A 75 -0.28 17.54 -9.44
CA ILE A 75 -1.13 16.64 -8.66
C ILE A 75 -1.23 17.20 -7.25
N ASP A 76 -2.41 17.69 -6.89
CA ASP A 76 -2.64 18.44 -5.64
C ASP A 76 -3.46 17.70 -4.58
N ASN A 77 -3.88 16.47 -4.87
CA ASN A 77 -4.70 15.68 -3.95
C ASN A 77 -3.94 14.49 -3.33
N VAL A 78 -2.62 14.57 -3.22
CA VAL A 78 -1.78 13.59 -2.54
C VAL A 78 -1.08 14.24 -1.36
N ILE A 79 -1.23 13.64 -0.18
CA ILE A 79 -0.50 14.01 1.03
C ILE A 79 0.63 13.01 1.19
N VAL A 80 1.87 13.47 1.20
CA VAL A 80 3.05 12.60 1.42
C VAL A 80 3.31 12.52 2.91
N GLU A 81 3.23 11.31 3.45
CA GLU A 81 3.53 11.01 4.85
C GLU A 81 4.82 10.20 4.94
N ARG A 82 5.66 10.58 5.91
CA ARG A 82 6.88 9.85 6.24
C ARG A 82 6.67 9.04 7.50
N GLY A 83 6.99 7.78 7.47
CA GLY A 83 6.90 6.93 8.65
C GLY A 83 7.04 5.44 8.37
N PRO A 84 7.10 4.64 9.43
CA PRO A 84 7.17 3.19 9.29
C PRO A 84 5.93 2.63 8.60
N LEU A 85 6.13 1.82 7.56
CA LEU A 85 5.03 1.33 6.73
C LEU A 85 4.01 0.52 7.52
N HIS A 86 4.49 -0.30 8.48
CA HIS A 86 3.62 -1.18 9.27
C HIS A 86 2.69 -0.45 10.24
N GLN A 87 2.93 0.83 10.46
CA GLN A 87 2.10 1.65 11.35
C GLN A 87 1.01 2.43 10.60
N GLY A 88 1.05 2.42 9.26
CA GLY A 88 0.12 3.21 8.49
C GLY A 88 0.28 4.70 8.70
N ALA A 89 -0.79 5.45 8.47
CA ALA A 89 -0.82 6.90 8.65
C ALA A 89 -2.08 7.29 9.43
N PRO A 90 -2.07 7.12 10.76
CA PRO A 90 -3.28 7.28 11.56
C PRO A 90 -3.83 8.71 11.62
N SER A 91 -2.99 9.73 11.33
CA SER A 91 -3.42 11.13 11.41
C SER A 91 -4.52 11.50 10.42
N HIS A 92 -4.68 10.75 9.34
CA HIS A 92 -5.70 11.01 8.33
C HIS A 92 -6.76 9.90 8.24
N ALA A 93 -6.65 8.87 9.11
CA ALA A 93 -7.61 7.77 9.14
C ALA A 93 -9.00 8.24 9.60
N PRO A 94 -10.08 7.48 9.29
CA PRO A 94 -10.10 6.22 8.59
C PRO A 94 -10.06 6.37 7.06
N TYR A 95 -9.63 5.30 6.38
CA TYR A 95 -9.53 5.25 4.93
C TYR A 95 -10.62 4.37 4.34
N ASP A 96 -11.12 4.76 3.18
CA ASP A 96 -12.05 3.93 2.40
C ASP A 96 -11.35 2.75 1.76
N VAL A 97 -10.10 2.96 1.32
CA VAL A 97 -9.30 1.94 0.63
C VAL A 97 -7.86 2.02 1.13
N ILE A 98 -7.24 0.85 1.30
CA ILE A 98 -5.81 0.75 1.63
C ILE A 98 -5.14 -0.16 0.61
N PHE A 99 -4.06 0.35 -0.02
CA PHE A 99 -3.15 -0.42 -0.86
C PHE A 99 -1.84 -0.65 -0.13
N ILE A 100 -1.24 -1.82 -0.30
CA ILE A 100 0.16 -2.05 0.08
C ILE A 100 0.94 -2.38 -1.19
N GLN A 101 1.98 -1.58 -1.46
CA GLN A 101 2.78 -1.66 -2.69
C GLN A 101 3.99 -2.56 -2.49
N GLY A 102 3.74 -3.85 -2.28
CA GLY A 102 4.77 -4.87 -2.07
C GLY A 102 4.16 -6.14 -1.54
N GLY A 103 4.99 -7.17 -1.38
CA GLY A 103 4.57 -8.41 -0.79
C GLY A 103 4.44 -8.31 0.72
N ILE A 104 3.50 -9.04 1.29
CA ILE A 104 3.32 -9.11 2.74
C ILE A 104 3.13 -10.57 3.14
N GLU A 105 3.47 -10.88 4.39
CA GLU A 105 3.14 -12.17 4.99
C GLU A 105 2.00 -12.03 6.00
N LEU A 106 1.86 -10.83 6.58
CA LEU A 106 0.75 -10.50 7.48
C LEU A 106 0.38 -9.02 7.33
N VAL A 107 -0.84 -8.69 7.71
CA VAL A 107 -1.29 -7.31 7.87
C VAL A 107 -1.30 -6.98 9.36
N THR A 108 -0.78 -5.82 9.73
CA THR A 108 -0.75 -5.39 11.13
C THR A 108 -2.13 -4.93 11.58
N ASP A 109 -2.43 -5.14 12.87
CA ASP A 109 -3.67 -4.63 13.47
C ASP A 109 -3.76 -3.11 13.37
N LYS A 110 -2.60 -2.44 13.42
CA LYS A 110 -2.52 -0.98 13.30
C LYS A 110 -3.07 -0.51 11.97
N ILE A 111 -2.72 -1.16 10.87
CA ILE A 111 -3.24 -0.82 9.54
C ILE A 111 -4.72 -1.19 9.43
N LEU A 112 -5.11 -2.38 9.88
CA LEU A 112 -6.51 -2.81 9.83
C LEU A 112 -7.43 -1.86 10.59
N SER A 113 -6.97 -1.31 11.71
CA SER A 113 -7.74 -0.35 12.51
C SER A 113 -7.99 0.98 11.78
N GLN A 114 -7.19 1.30 10.76
CA GLN A 114 -7.33 2.52 9.99
C GLN A 114 -8.25 2.37 8.79
N LEU A 115 -8.69 1.17 8.50
CA LEU A 115 -9.66 0.93 7.45
C LEU A 115 -11.07 1.21 7.98
N LYS A 116 -11.82 2.00 7.22
CA LYS A 116 -13.21 2.33 7.55
C LYS A 116 -14.07 1.07 7.54
N ASP A 117 -15.07 1.02 8.41
CA ASP A 117 -16.11 -0.02 8.31
C ASP A 117 -16.83 0.14 6.96
N GLY A 118 -16.95 -0.93 6.21
CA GLY A 118 -17.39 -0.88 4.81
C GLY A 118 -16.25 -0.59 3.81
N GLY A 119 -15.05 -0.35 4.29
CA GLY A 119 -13.87 -0.14 3.46
C GLY A 119 -13.25 -1.44 2.97
N ARG A 120 -12.27 -1.31 2.09
CA ARG A 120 -11.57 -2.46 1.51
C ARG A 120 -10.08 -2.23 1.37
N MET A 121 -9.34 -3.33 1.39
CA MET A 121 -7.90 -3.32 1.35
C MET A 121 -7.41 -4.36 0.34
N VAL A 122 -6.36 -4.05 -0.39
CA VAL A 122 -5.75 -4.97 -1.36
C VAL A 122 -4.26 -5.10 -1.08
N ALA A 123 -3.77 -6.34 -1.12
CA ALA A 123 -2.35 -6.63 -0.91
C ALA A 123 -1.96 -7.96 -1.56
N ILE A 124 -0.66 -8.14 -1.75
CA ILE A 124 -0.06 -9.37 -2.27
C ILE A 124 0.44 -10.21 -1.09
N PHE A 125 -0.28 -11.28 -0.79
CA PHE A 125 0.11 -12.19 0.29
C PHE A 125 1.09 -13.22 -0.24
N MET A 126 2.28 -13.28 0.36
CA MET A 126 3.36 -14.16 -0.05
C MET A 126 3.49 -15.35 0.89
N GLU A 127 3.62 -16.54 0.29
CA GLU A 127 4.04 -17.76 0.96
C GLU A 127 5.26 -18.32 0.20
N GLY A 128 6.46 -18.06 0.72
CA GLY A 128 7.69 -18.34 -0.03
C GLY A 128 7.65 -17.59 -1.37
N PRO A 129 7.87 -18.29 -2.50
CA PRO A 129 7.85 -17.65 -3.82
C PRO A 129 6.45 -17.45 -4.40
N LEU A 130 5.42 -17.97 -3.75
CA LEU A 130 4.05 -17.90 -4.24
C LEU A 130 3.33 -16.69 -3.68
N GLY A 131 2.69 -15.92 -4.55
CA GLY A 131 1.94 -14.74 -4.18
C GLY A 131 0.50 -14.79 -4.66
N ARG A 132 -0.40 -14.30 -3.79
CA ARG A 132 -1.81 -14.16 -4.10
C ARG A 132 -2.25 -12.76 -3.73
N VAL A 133 -2.79 -12.04 -4.71
CA VAL A 133 -3.46 -10.78 -4.43
C VAL A 133 -4.83 -11.10 -3.84
N LYS A 134 -5.09 -10.52 -2.68
CA LYS A 134 -6.37 -10.66 -2.00
C LYS A 134 -6.97 -9.29 -1.74
N ILE A 135 -8.29 -9.21 -1.80
CA ILE A 135 -9.04 -8.06 -1.37
C ILE A 135 -9.75 -8.40 -0.05
N GLY A 136 -9.61 -7.53 0.93
CA GLY A 136 -10.26 -7.66 2.23
C GLY A 136 -11.35 -6.63 2.38
N TYR A 137 -12.52 -7.05 2.80
CA TYR A 137 -13.66 -6.19 3.10
C TYR A 137 -13.87 -6.13 4.60
N LYS A 138 -13.89 -4.93 5.15
CA LYS A 138 -14.10 -4.73 6.59
C LYS A 138 -15.57 -4.45 6.87
N LEU A 139 -16.13 -5.20 7.78
CA LEU A 139 -17.51 -4.99 8.25
C LEU A 139 -17.60 -5.41 9.71
N ASN A 140 -18.12 -4.54 10.59
CA ASN A 140 -18.26 -4.78 12.03
C ASN A 140 -16.95 -5.20 12.70
N ASP A 141 -15.85 -4.51 12.35
CA ASP A 141 -14.49 -4.76 12.85
C ASP A 141 -13.89 -6.11 12.45
N GLU A 142 -14.56 -6.84 11.57
CA GLU A 142 -14.02 -8.06 10.99
C GLU A 142 -13.65 -7.83 9.53
N ILE A 143 -12.61 -8.53 9.07
CA ILE A 143 -12.19 -8.46 7.69
C ILE A 143 -12.34 -9.81 7.01
N SER A 144 -12.99 -9.81 5.85
CA SER A 144 -13.18 -11.00 5.01
C SER A 144 -12.31 -10.88 3.78
N TRP A 145 -11.41 -11.84 3.60
CA TRP A 145 -10.48 -11.87 2.49
C TRP A 145 -10.99 -12.72 1.35
N ARG A 146 -10.85 -12.21 0.13
CA ARG A 146 -11.18 -12.95 -1.10
C ARG A 146 -9.99 -12.97 -2.03
N PHE A 147 -9.78 -14.10 -2.68
CA PHE A 147 -8.76 -14.23 -3.70
C PHE A 147 -9.11 -13.39 -4.92
N GLY A 148 -8.14 -12.63 -5.41
CA GLY A 148 -8.26 -11.85 -6.63
C GLY A 148 -7.55 -12.52 -7.81
N PHE A 149 -6.22 -12.54 -7.75
CA PHE A 149 -5.39 -13.11 -8.82
C PHE A 149 -4.00 -13.44 -8.28
N ASN A 150 -3.24 -14.20 -9.05
CA ASN A 150 -1.86 -14.57 -8.69
C ASN A 150 -0.90 -13.45 -9.12
N ALA A 151 -0.07 -13.01 -8.20
CA ALA A 151 1.05 -12.12 -8.46
C ALA A 151 2.03 -12.23 -7.30
N ALA A 152 3.31 -12.02 -7.57
CA ALA A 152 4.36 -12.06 -6.56
C ALA A 152 5.11 -10.74 -6.53
N ALA A 153 5.62 -10.40 -5.36
CA ALA A 153 6.49 -9.25 -5.16
C ALA A 153 7.39 -9.53 -3.96
N PRO A 154 8.55 -8.86 -3.87
CA PRO A 154 9.39 -8.98 -2.68
C PRO A 154 8.61 -8.58 -1.42
N VAL A 155 8.78 -9.35 -0.37
CA VAL A 155 8.14 -9.06 0.92
C VAL A 155 8.79 -7.83 1.54
N LEU A 156 7.97 -6.88 1.93
CA LEU A 156 8.42 -5.72 2.70
C LEU A 156 8.79 -6.21 4.10
N ASP A 157 9.99 -5.85 4.58
CA ASP A 157 10.54 -6.43 5.82
C ASP A 157 9.61 -6.26 7.03
N CYS A 158 8.96 -5.13 7.15
CA CYS A 158 8.06 -4.86 8.27
C CYS A 158 6.75 -5.67 8.24
N PHE A 159 6.48 -6.37 7.16
CA PHE A 159 5.29 -7.22 7.01
C PHE A 159 5.63 -8.70 6.95
N ARG A 160 6.82 -9.09 7.43
CA ARG A 160 7.20 -10.49 7.58
C ARG A 160 6.62 -11.06 8.87
N LYS A 161 6.25 -12.34 8.83
CA LYS A 161 5.92 -13.08 10.04
C LYS A 161 7.20 -13.27 10.86
N GLU A 162 7.10 -13.04 12.17
CA GLU A 162 8.20 -13.35 13.07
C GLU A 162 8.33 -14.87 13.21
N LEU A 163 9.58 -15.34 13.05
CA LEU A 163 9.89 -16.72 13.34
C LEU A 163 10.07 -16.87 14.86
N THR A 164 9.08 -17.45 15.52
CA THR A 164 9.22 -17.84 16.93
C THR A 164 9.92 -19.19 16.98
N PHE A 165 11.14 -19.18 17.52
CA PHE A 165 11.82 -20.42 17.86
C PHE A 165 11.40 -20.83 19.25
N THR A 166 10.69 -21.94 19.37
CA THR A 166 10.48 -22.61 20.65
C THR A 166 11.65 -23.57 20.90
N LEU A 167 12.39 -23.28 21.95
CA LEU A 167 13.42 -24.19 22.41
C LEU A 167 12.80 -25.36 23.19
#